data_f8b0dd26cd936a0443f1d630888d1ace
#
_entry.id   f8b0dd26cd936a0443f1d630888d1ace
#
_cell.length_a   1.000
_cell.length_b   1.000
_cell.length_c   1.000
_cell.angle_alpha   90.00
_cell.angle_beta   90.00
_cell.angle_gamma   90.00
#
_symmetry.space_group_name_H-M   'P 1'
#
loop_
_entity.id
_entity.type
_entity.pdbx_description
1 polymer ?
#
loop_
_entity_poly.entity_id
_entity_poly.type
_entity_poly.pdbx_seq_one_letter_code
_entity_poly.pdbx_strand_id
1 'polypeptide(L)'
;GSNRERSQIIMRLSAEGLKDRAKWEEAGYALPKFDREKVTEATKENPFWIHFGAGNIFRAFQANVVQNLLNDGILDRGLIVAEGFDYEIVEKMNHPHDDYTILVTLKADGNIEKTVVGSVVESLTVNTENASDFARLKEIFAKDSLQMVTFTITEKGYSLVNGKGELLPDVEADFVSGPEAPKSYIGKVAALLYARYQAGEKPVAMVSMDNCSHNGDKLYAAINTFAEKWEENKLTDAGFRAYVNCKEKVTFPW
;
A
#
# COMPACT_ATOMS: atom_id res chain seq x y z
N GLY A 1 38.25 -19.46 35.57
CA GLY A 1 36.95 -19.49 34.95
C GLY A 1 36.88 -18.40 33.91
N SER A 2 37.10 -18.74 32.65
CA SER A 2 36.96 -17.78 31.54
C SER A 2 35.48 -17.54 31.31
N ASN A 3 34.94 -16.43 31.71
CA ASN A 3 33.71 -15.90 31.21
C ASN A 3 33.96 -15.53 29.74
N ARG A 4 33.67 -16.49 28.87
CA ARG A 4 33.40 -16.17 27.48
C ARG A 4 32.06 -15.45 27.48
N GLU A 5 32.11 -14.16 27.50
CA GLU A 5 31.01 -13.35 27.00
C GLU A 5 30.75 -13.82 25.57
N ARG A 6 29.75 -14.67 25.42
CA ARG A 6 29.16 -14.87 24.12
C ARG A 6 28.53 -13.53 23.77
N SER A 7 29.24 -12.72 23.00
CA SER A 7 28.61 -11.58 22.35
C SER A 7 27.45 -12.15 21.57
N GLN A 8 26.23 -11.94 22.05
CA GLN A 8 25.03 -12.23 21.29
C GLN A 8 25.09 -11.31 20.09
N ILE A 9 25.45 -11.90 18.93
CA ILE A 9 25.37 -11.18 17.68
C ILE A 9 23.90 -11.06 17.40
N ILE A 10 23.35 -9.87 17.70
CA ILE A 10 21.94 -9.55 17.45
C ILE A 10 21.77 -9.45 15.94
N MET A 11 21.03 -10.40 15.38
CA MET A 11 20.60 -10.33 13.97
C MET A 11 19.55 -9.22 13.85
N ARG A 12 19.84 -8.22 13.03
CA ARG A 12 18.87 -7.14 12.75
C ARG A 12 18.15 -7.41 11.45
N LEU A 13 16.84 -7.31 11.48
CA LEU A 13 16.02 -7.33 10.26
C LEU A 13 16.12 -5.98 9.57
N SER A 14 17.09 -5.89 8.67
CA SER A 14 17.39 -4.70 7.88
C SER A 14 18.24 -5.11 6.68
N ALA A 15 18.37 -4.23 5.70
CA ALA A 15 19.25 -4.46 4.54
C ALA A 15 20.68 -4.76 4.99
N GLU A 16 21.18 -4.02 5.97
CA GLU A 16 22.52 -4.22 6.52
C GLU A 16 22.65 -5.55 7.27
N GLY A 17 21.67 -5.85 8.15
CA GLY A 17 21.68 -7.09 8.93
C GLY A 17 21.54 -8.34 8.08
N LEU A 18 20.90 -8.27 6.93
CA LEU A 18 20.70 -9.39 6.02
C LEU A 18 21.93 -9.67 5.12
N LYS A 19 22.94 -8.83 5.13
CA LYS A 19 24.20 -9.09 4.39
C LYS A 19 24.89 -10.35 4.87
N ASP A 20 24.76 -10.70 6.14
CA ASP A 20 25.25 -11.96 6.70
C ASP A 20 24.22 -13.08 6.50
N ARG A 21 24.02 -13.46 5.25
CA ARG A 21 23.03 -14.47 4.84
C ARG A 21 23.21 -15.80 5.58
N ALA A 22 24.43 -16.24 5.77
CA ALA A 22 24.73 -17.51 6.40
C ALA A 22 24.14 -17.61 7.82
N LYS A 23 24.21 -16.55 8.62
CA LYS A 23 23.63 -16.54 9.96
C LYS A 23 22.12 -16.70 9.94
N TRP A 24 21.44 -15.99 9.02
CA TRP A 24 20.00 -16.09 8.87
C TRP A 24 19.59 -17.50 8.42
N GLU A 25 20.29 -18.06 7.46
CA GLU A 25 20.01 -19.42 6.95
C GLU A 25 20.26 -20.47 8.01
N GLU A 26 21.35 -20.38 8.77
CA GLU A 26 21.64 -21.26 9.90
C GLU A 26 20.57 -21.21 10.99
N ALA A 27 19.97 -20.04 11.19
CA ALA A 27 18.86 -19.86 12.12
C ALA A 27 17.51 -20.34 11.57
N GLY A 28 17.48 -20.87 10.34
CA GLY A 28 16.30 -21.49 9.73
C GLY A 28 15.43 -20.54 8.94
N TYR A 29 15.92 -19.36 8.54
CA TYR A 29 15.17 -18.40 7.73
C TYR A 29 15.40 -18.65 6.23
N ALA A 30 14.30 -18.67 5.47
CA ALA A 30 14.35 -18.52 4.02
C ALA A 30 14.50 -17.03 3.68
N LEU A 31 15.45 -16.70 2.82
CA LEU A 31 15.77 -15.33 2.45
C LEU A 31 15.35 -15.03 1.01
N PRO A 32 15.12 -13.74 0.68
CA PRO A 32 14.92 -13.35 -0.72
C PRO A 32 16.06 -13.81 -1.60
N LYS A 33 15.74 -14.35 -2.78
CA LYS A 33 16.71 -14.85 -3.76
C LYS A 33 16.95 -13.87 -4.92
N PHE A 34 16.31 -12.71 -4.87
CA PHE A 34 16.47 -11.64 -5.87
C PHE A 34 17.36 -10.54 -5.32
N ASP A 35 17.89 -9.71 -6.22
CA ASP A 35 18.65 -8.51 -5.88
C ASP A 35 17.69 -7.42 -5.40
N ARG A 36 17.54 -7.30 -4.06
CA ARG A 36 16.60 -6.40 -3.40
C ARG A 36 16.88 -4.93 -3.72
N GLU A 37 18.14 -4.53 -3.83
CA GLU A 37 18.52 -3.15 -4.15
C GLU A 37 18.08 -2.79 -5.56
N LYS A 38 18.33 -3.65 -6.53
CA LYS A 38 17.91 -3.47 -7.92
C LYS A 38 16.37 -3.44 -8.05
N VAL A 39 15.69 -4.35 -7.38
CA VAL A 39 14.22 -4.39 -7.36
C VAL A 39 13.65 -3.12 -6.73
N THR A 40 14.26 -2.64 -5.65
CA THR A 40 13.83 -1.40 -4.98
C THR A 40 13.94 -0.20 -5.91
N GLU A 41 15.06 -0.03 -6.57
CA GLU A 41 15.26 1.08 -7.51
C GLU A 41 14.29 1.02 -8.68
N ALA A 42 14.12 -0.14 -9.29
CA ALA A 42 13.19 -0.33 -10.41
C ALA A 42 11.74 -0.05 -10.00
N THR A 43 11.35 -0.49 -8.80
CA THR A 43 10.00 -0.28 -8.28
C THR A 43 9.73 1.18 -7.99
N LYS A 44 10.66 1.88 -7.37
CA LYS A 44 10.50 3.31 -7.05
C LYS A 44 10.39 4.17 -8.32
N GLU A 45 11.13 3.83 -9.35
CA GLU A 45 11.09 4.56 -10.61
C GLU A 45 9.84 4.23 -11.42
N ASN A 46 9.47 2.96 -11.51
CA ASN A 46 8.34 2.47 -12.31
C ASN A 46 7.41 1.58 -11.48
N PRO A 47 6.73 2.13 -10.46
CA PRO A 47 5.80 1.35 -9.65
C PRO A 47 4.65 0.82 -10.51
N PHE A 48 4.26 -0.46 -10.30
CA PHE A 48 3.14 -1.05 -11.01
C PHE A 48 1.98 -1.40 -10.07
N TRP A 49 2.23 -1.58 -8.79
CA TRP A 49 1.24 -1.98 -7.80
C TRP A 49 1.51 -1.29 -6.46
N ILE A 50 0.54 -0.51 -6.00
CA ILE A 50 0.51 0.05 -4.64
C ILE A 50 -0.67 -0.54 -3.88
N HIS A 51 -0.42 -0.96 -2.64
CA HIS A 51 -1.44 -1.52 -1.76
C HIS A 51 -1.71 -0.60 -0.58
N PHE A 52 -2.99 -0.31 -0.32
CA PHE A 52 -3.46 0.46 0.82
C PHE A 52 -3.87 -0.49 1.94
N GLY A 53 -3.15 -0.45 3.05
CA GLY A 53 -3.33 -1.33 4.20
C GLY A 53 -2.06 -2.12 4.51
N ALA A 54 -1.29 -1.72 5.52
CA ALA A 54 -0.02 -2.33 5.87
C ALA A 54 -0.15 -3.46 6.90
N GLY A 55 -1.36 -4.07 7.02
CA GLY A 55 -1.66 -5.08 8.02
C GLY A 55 -1.13 -6.48 7.71
N ASN A 56 -1.31 -7.38 8.67
CA ASN A 56 -0.76 -8.74 8.62
C ASN A 56 -1.30 -9.60 7.47
N ILE A 57 -2.55 -9.43 7.09
CA ILE A 57 -3.18 -10.24 6.02
C ILE A 57 -2.46 -10.02 4.70
N PHE A 58 -2.19 -8.77 4.35
CA PHE A 58 -1.46 -8.44 3.13
C PHE A 58 -0.04 -9.03 3.15
N ARG A 59 0.66 -8.92 4.29
CA ARG A 59 2.01 -9.45 4.45
C ARG A 59 2.05 -10.97 4.28
N ALA A 60 1.05 -11.66 4.82
CA ALA A 60 1.01 -13.12 4.79
C ALA A 60 0.70 -13.69 3.40
N PHE A 61 -0.15 -13.02 2.63
CA PHE A 61 -0.62 -13.52 1.33
C PHE A 61 0.02 -12.82 0.15
N GLN A 62 -0.38 -11.59 -0.13
CA GLN A 62 0.02 -10.92 -1.36
C GLN A 62 1.52 -10.63 -1.41
N ALA A 63 2.10 -10.14 -0.32
CA ALA A 63 3.52 -9.86 -0.27
C ALA A 63 4.38 -11.13 -0.44
N ASN A 64 3.92 -12.24 0.11
CA ASN A 64 4.63 -13.52 -0.05
C ASN A 64 4.49 -14.09 -1.47
N VAL A 65 3.33 -13.95 -2.10
CA VAL A 65 3.16 -14.33 -3.52
C VAL A 65 4.11 -13.53 -4.42
N VAL A 66 4.19 -12.22 -4.23
CA VAL A 66 5.12 -11.38 -4.99
C VAL A 66 6.56 -11.75 -4.70
N GLN A 67 6.91 -12.08 -3.46
CA GLN A 67 8.24 -12.58 -3.09
C GLN A 67 8.62 -13.80 -3.93
N ASN A 68 7.72 -14.78 -4.04
CA ASN A 68 7.96 -16.00 -4.81
C ASN A 68 8.13 -15.68 -6.30
N LEU A 69 7.34 -14.77 -6.85
CA LEU A 69 7.46 -14.37 -8.25
C LEU A 69 8.77 -13.62 -8.54
N LEU A 70 9.25 -12.83 -7.59
CA LEU A 70 10.55 -12.18 -7.67
C LEU A 70 11.68 -13.19 -7.56
N ASN A 71 11.56 -14.17 -6.65
CA ASN A 71 12.55 -15.25 -6.50
C ASN A 71 12.70 -16.08 -7.78
N ASP A 72 11.58 -16.30 -8.48
CA ASP A 72 11.55 -17.09 -9.72
C ASP A 72 11.90 -16.26 -10.97
N GLY A 73 12.18 -14.98 -10.80
CA GLY A 73 12.52 -14.09 -11.91
C GLY A 73 11.36 -13.73 -12.83
N ILE A 74 10.10 -14.02 -12.40
CA ILE A 74 8.88 -13.71 -13.16
C ILE A 74 8.55 -12.22 -13.06
N LEU A 75 8.80 -11.61 -11.89
CA LEU A 75 8.67 -10.17 -11.68
C LEU A 75 10.03 -9.54 -11.46
N ASP A 76 10.18 -8.29 -11.87
CA ASP A 76 11.38 -7.47 -11.66
C ASP A 76 11.13 -6.27 -10.74
N ARG A 77 9.90 -6.09 -10.29
CA ARG A 77 9.48 -5.01 -9.39
C ARG A 77 8.66 -5.57 -8.24
N GLY A 78 8.80 -4.94 -7.08
CA GLY A 78 8.08 -5.29 -5.89
C GLY A 78 6.87 -4.39 -5.64
N LEU A 79 6.50 -4.30 -4.37
CA LEU A 79 5.30 -3.62 -3.91
C LEU A 79 5.64 -2.33 -3.16
N ILE A 80 4.72 -1.38 -3.25
CA ILE A 80 4.67 -0.21 -2.38
C ILE A 80 3.43 -0.34 -1.53
N VAL A 81 3.53 -0.08 -0.22
CA VAL A 81 2.38 -0.08 0.69
C VAL A 81 2.12 1.32 1.23
N ALA A 82 0.85 1.62 1.44
CA ALA A 82 0.40 2.88 2.01
C ALA A 82 -0.56 2.59 3.17
N GLU A 83 -0.34 3.23 4.33
CA GLU A 83 -1.15 3.06 5.53
C GLU A 83 -1.85 4.37 5.89
N GLY A 84 -3.17 4.34 6.05
CA GLY A 84 -3.98 5.54 6.28
C GLY A 84 -4.69 5.60 7.61
N PHE A 85 -4.58 4.57 8.45
CA PHE A 85 -5.20 4.54 9.79
C PHE A 85 -4.16 4.54 10.90
N ASP A 86 -3.27 3.56 10.90
CA ASP A 86 -2.21 3.42 11.91
C ASP A 86 -0.86 3.75 11.30
N TYR A 87 -0.49 5.02 11.35
CA TYR A 87 0.79 5.48 10.79
C TYR A 87 2.01 4.88 11.49
N GLU A 88 1.87 4.44 12.74
CA GLU A 88 2.95 3.83 13.50
C GLU A 88 3.43 2.51 12.87
N ILE A 89 2.56 1.81 12.15
CA ILE A 89 2.96 0.61 11.40
C ILE A 89 4.09 0.94 10.43
N VAL A 90 3.97 2.04 9.69
CA VAL A 90 4.99 2.49 8.74
C VAL A 90 6.24 2.98 9.47
N GLU A 91 6.07 3.84 10.46
CA GLU A 91 7.17 4.54 11.13
C GLU A 91 7.97 3.65 12.06
N LYS A 92 7.30 2.72 12.76
CA LYS A 92 7.91 1.89 13.81
C LYS A 92 8.15 0.44 13.41
N MET A 93 7.39 -0.09 12.46
CA MET A 93 7.50 -1.49 12.04
C MET A 93 8.13 -1.66 10.67
N ASN A 94 7.82 -0.79 9.70
CA ASN A 94 8.34 -0.93 8.35
C ASN A 94 9.68 -0.22 8.14
N HIS A 95 9.75 1.08 8.39
CA HIS A 95 10.95 1.88 8.14
C HIS A 95 12.19 1.39 8.92
N PRO A 96 12.10 1.06 10.23
CA PRO A 96 13.27 0.57 10.97
C PRO A 96 13.84 -0.74 10.44
N HIS A 97 13.06 -1.50 9.67
CA HIS A 97 13.45 -2.78 9.09
C HIS A 97 13.67 -2.70 7.57
N ASP A 98 13.81 -1.50 7.00
CA ASP A 98 13.95 -1.29 5.54
C ASP A 98 12.82 -1.98 4.75
N ASP A 99 11.61 -1.98 5.31
CA ASP A 99 10.41 -2.62 4.79
C ASP A 99 10.43 -4.16 4.73
N TYR A 100 11.47 -4.80 5.26
CA TYR A 100 11.46 -6.26 5.42
C TYR A 100 10.50 -6.69 6.53
N THR A 101 9.87 -7.82 6.32
CA THR A 101 9.03 -8.47 7.35
C THR A 101 9.38 -9.95 7.46
N ILE A 102 9.00 -10.57 8.58
CA ILE A 102 9.14 -12.00 8.78
C ILE A 102 7.75 -12.64 8.73
N LEU A 103 7.60 -13.63 7.87
CA LEU A 103 6.43 -14.47 7.80
C LEU A 103 6.75 -15.80 8.47
N VAL A 104 5.93 -16.17 9.45
CA VAL A 104 6.01 -17.46 10.14
C VAL A 104 4.81 -18.29 9.72
N THR A 105 5.07 -19.45 9.11
CA THR A 105 4.03 -20.35 8.64
C THR A 105 4.12 -21.67 9.40
N LEU A 106 3.00 -22.09 10.00
CA LEU A 106 2.87 -23.41 10.60
C LEU A 106 2.42 -24.39 9.53
N LYS A 107 3.27 -25.39 9.25
CA LYS A 107 2.95 -26.43 8.27
C LYS A 107 2.11 -27.55 8.90
N ALA A 108 1.43 -28.32 8.02
CA ALA A 108 0.58 -29.44 8.44
C ALA A 108 1.31 -30.51 9.23
N ASP A 109 2.62 -30.67 9.01
CA ASP A 109 3.48 -31.63 9.72
C ASP A 109 3.97 -31.12 11.09
N GLY A 110 3.53 -29.93 11.51
CA GLY A 110 3.94 -29.31 12.77
C GLY A 110 5.23 -28.49 12.69
N ASN A 111 5.92 -28.49 11.55
CA ASN A 111 7.10 -27.68 11.36
C ASN A 111 6.75 -26.21 11.13
N ILE A 112 7.65 -25.33 11.57
CA ILE A 112 7.53 -23.87 11.37
C ILE A 112 8.47 -23.47 10.26
N GLU A 113 7.93 -22.76 9.27
CA GLU A 113 8.73 -22.10 8.23
C GLU A 113 8.81 -20.61 8.53
N LYS A 114 10.02 -20.06 8.51
CA LYS A 114 10.30 -18.64 8.71
C LYS A 114 10.87 -18.06 7.43
N THR A 115 10.21 -17.04 6.90
CA THR A 115 10.61 -16.41 5.64
C THR A 115 10.82 -14.91 5.87
N VAL A 116 11.96 -14.41 5.42
CA VAL A 116 12.18 -12.95 5.33
C VAL A 116 11.58 -12.47 4.02
N VAL A 117 10.54 -11.64 4.12
CA VAL A 117 9.84 -11.10 2.96
C VAL A 117 10.39 -9.72 2.62
N GLY A 118 10.93 -9.58 1.43
CA GLY A 118 11.52 -8.34 0.91
C GLY A 118 10.82 -7.79 -0.33
N SER A 119 9.61 -8.26 -0.62
CA SER A 119 8.84 -7.82 -1.80
C SER A 119 8.24 -6.42 -1.64
N VAL A 120 8.01 -5.95 -0.42
CA VAL A 120 7.62 -4.57 -0.14
C VAL A 120 8.89 -3.73 -0.04
N VAL A 121 9.05 -2.76 -0.92
CA VAL A 121 10.28 -1.98 -1.04
C VAL A 121 10.15 -0.53 -0.62
N GLU A 122 8.92 -0.06 -0.42
CA GLU A 122 8.62 1.29 0.05
C GLU A 122 7.32 1.25 0.84
N SER A 123 7.27 2.04 1.93
CA SER A 123 6.04 2.21 2.72
C SER A 123 5.84 3.69 3.04
N LEU A 124 4.59 4.13 2.92
CA LEU A 124 4.21 5.53 3.02
C LEU A 124 2.98 5.68 3.92
N THR A 125 2.90 6.80 4.62
CA THR A 125 1.67 7.18 5.33
C THR A 125 0.72 7.92 4.39
N VAL A 126 -0.57 7.59 4.45
CA VAL A 126 -1.62 8.32 3.72
C VAL A 126 -2.05 9.49 4.60
N ASN A 127 -1.13 10.41 4.81
CA ASN A 127 -1.27 11.53 5.74
C ASN A 127 -0.94 12.84 5.03
N THR A 128 -1.95 13.68 4.83
CA THR A 128 -1.75 14.97 4.16
C THR A 128 -0.94 15.96 4.99
N GLU A 129 -0.80 15.74 6.29
CA GLU A 129 0.10 16.50 7.16
C GLU A 129 1.57 16.08 7.00
N ASN A 130 1.82 14.89 6.48
CA ASN A 130 3.15 14.47 6.04
C ASN A 130 3.31 14.83 4.56
N ALA A 131 3.75 16.04 4.30
CA ALA A 131 3.83 16.59 2.95
C ALA A 131 4.71 15.74 2.02
N SER A 132 5.82 15.20 2.54
CA SER A 132 6.74 14.35 1.78
C SER A 132 6.07 13.06 1.32
N ASP A 133 5.42 12.34 2.22
CA ASP A 133 4.74 11.10 1.91
C ASP A 133 3.58 11.32 0.94
N PHE A 134 2.77 12.37 1.16
CA PHE A 134 1.62 12.60 0.31
C PHE A 134 2.04 13.07 -1.11
N ALA A 135 3.11 13.84 -1.21
CA ALA A 135 3.69 14.20 -2.50
C ALA A 135 4.22 12.97 -3.25
N ARG A 136 4.86 12.04 -2.53
CA ARG A 136 5.32 10.78 -3.12
C ARG A 136 4.14 9.92 -3.60
N LEU A 137 3.06 9.84 -2.84
CA LEU A 137 1.85 9.13 -3.26
C LEU A 137 1.27 9.72 -4.56
N LYS A 138 1.21 11.06 -4.67
CA LYS A 138 0.77 11.73 -5.89
C LYS A 138 1.68 11.41 -7.07
N GLU A 139 2.98 11.39 -6.85
CA GLU A 139 3.97 11.01 -7.87
C GLU A 139 3.75 9.57 -8.36
N ILE A 140 3.52 8.62 -7.44
CA ILE A 140 3.24 7.23 -7.80
C ILE A 140 1.97 7.13 -8.65
N PHE A 141 0.90 7.81 -8.24
CA PHE A 141 -0.36 7.82 -8.99
C PHE A 141 -0.22 8.46 -10.38
N ALA A 142 0.73 9.34 -10.56
CA ALA A 142 0.99 9.99 -11.85
C ALA A 142 1.87 9.16 -12.81
N LYS A 143 2.42 8.03 -12.34
CA LYS A 143 3.31 7.21 -13.17
C LYS A 143 2.55 6.40 -14.21
N ASP A 144 3.08 6.35 -15.43
CA ASP A 144 2.54 5.53 -16.52
C ASP A 144 2.54 4.04 -16.17
N SER A 145 3.53 3.60 -15.42
CA SER A 145 3.73 2.20 -15.05
C SER A 145 2.69 1.68 -14.08
N LEU A 146 2.01 2.54 -13.31
CA LEU A 146 1.04 2.11 -12.32
C LEU A 146 -0.17 1.45 -13.00
N GLN A 147 -0.44 0.19 -12.63
CA GLN A 147 -1.53 -0.60 -13.19
C GLN A 147 -2.63 -0.88 -12.19
N MET A 148 -2.26 -1.06 -10.93
CA MET A 148 -3.16 -1.59 -9.92
C MET A 148 -2.97 -0.91 -8.58
N VAL A 149 -4.09 -0.49 -7.99
CA VAL A 149 -4.19 0.04 -6.63
C VAL A 149 -5.13 -0.87 -5.86
N THR A 150 -4.64 -1.49 -4.80
CA THR A 150 -5.42 -2.47 -4.05
C THR A 150 -5.65 -2.02 -2.61
N PHE A 151 -6.71 -2.55 -1.98
CA PHE A 151 -7.15 -2.09 -0.68
C PHE A 151 -7.50 -3.27 0.24
N THR A 152 -6.96 -3.24 1.46
CA THR A 152 -7.47 -4.01 2.60
C THR A 152 -7.65 -3.03 3.76
N ILE A 153 -8.79 -2.34 3.77
CA ILE A 153 -9.07 -1.23 4.69
C ILE A 153 -10.30 -1.49 5.56
N THR A 154 -10.84 -2.69 5.51
CA THR A 154 -12.10 -3.13 6.13
C THR A 154 -13.32 -2.36 5.62
N GLU A 155 -14.52 -2.87 5.91
CA GLU A 155 -15.76 -2.24 5.43
C GLU A 155 -15.91 -0.79 5.92
N LYS A 156 -15.42 -0.49 7.13
CA LYS A 156 -15.42 0.87 7.69
C LYS A 156 -14.63 1.86 6.85
N GLY A 157 -13.55 1.43 6.21
CA GLY A 157 -12.69 2.29 5.41
C GLY A 157 -13.40 2.92 4.21
N TYR A 158 -14.43 2.26 3.69
CA TYR A 158 -15.21 2.77 2.55
C TYR A 158 -16.33 3.72 2.95
N SER A 159 -16.70 3.78 4.23
CA SER A 159 -17.87 4.52 4.69
C SER A 159 -17.59 6.02 4.75
N LEU A 160 -18.52 6.80 4.21
CA LEU A 160 -18.54 8.27 4.31
C LEU A 160 -19.43 8.75 5.43
N VAL A 161 -20.18 7.85 6.07
CA VAL A 161 -21.16 8.14 7.10
C VAL A 161 -20.91 7.32 8.36
N ASN A 162 -21.45 7.80 9.49
CA ASN A 162 -21.43 7.06 10.75
C ASN A 162 -22.57 6.02 10.80
N GLY A 163 -22.69 5.31 11.93
CA GLY A 163 -23.73 4.29 12.11
C GLY A 163 -25.18 4.82 12.06
N LYS A 164 -25.39 6.14 12.13
CA LYS A 164 -26.68 6.81 12.02
C LYS A 164 -26.96 7.34 10.61
N GLY A 165 -26.06 7.15 9.67
CA GLY A 165 -26.19 7.65 8.30
C GLY A 165 -25.80 9.12 8.14
N GLU A 166 -25.20 9.74 9.14
CA GLU A 166 -24.75 11.12 9.07
C GLU A 166 -23.34 11.19 8.49
N LEU A 167 -23.06 12.19 7.65
CA LEU A 167 -21.71 12.39 7.09
C LEU A 167 -20.68 12.52 8.21
N LEU A 168 -19.55 11.85 8.04
CA LEU A 168 -18.40 12.03 8.92
C LEU A 168 -17.90 13.47 8.79
N PRO A 169 -17.50 14.14 9.91
CA PRO A 169 -17.08 15.54 9.86
C PRO A 169 -15.95 15.81 8.86
N ASP A 170 -14.95 14.95 8.80
CA ASP A 170 -13.84 15.10 7.86
C ASP A 170 -14.28 14.96 6.40
N VAL A 171 -15.23 14.08 6.12
CA VAL A 171 -15.81 13.91 4.78
C VAL A 171 -16.53 15.18 4.35
N GLU A 172 -17.39 15.72 5.21
CA GLU A 172 -18.13 16.96 4.95
C GLU A 172 -17.17 18.13 4.70
N ALA A 173 -16.13 18.26 5.52
CA ALA A 173 -15.11 19.27 5.36
C ALA A 173 -14.37 19.14 4.02
N ASP A 174 -14.04 17.91 3.63
CA ASP A 174 -13.31 17.64 2.39
C ASP A 174 -14.14 17.94 1.14
N PHE A 175 -15.46 17.78 1.19
CA PHE A 175 -16.32 18.18 0.08
C PHE A 175 -16.20 19.67 -0.26
N VAL A 176 -15.94 20.49 0.76
CA VAL A 176 -15.78 21.94 0.62
C VAL A 176 -14.35 22.36 0.34
N SER A 177 -13.38 21.69 0.95
CA SER A 177 -11.96 22.04 0.84
C SER A 177 -11.31 21.54 -0.45
N GLY A 178 -11.83 20.48 -1.06
CA GLY A 178 -11.32 19.95 -2.33
C GLY A 178 -10.13 19.01 -2.20
N PRO A 179 -9.49 18.69 -3.34
CA PRO A 179 -8.50 17.64 -3.43
C PRO A 179 -7.09 18.00 -2.96
N GLU A 180 -6.84 19.21 -2.49
CA GLU A 180 -5.49 19.64 -2.15
C GLU A 180 -4.93 18.89 -0.92
N ALA A 181 -5.68 18.85 0.17
CA ALA A 181 -5.25 18.22 1.42
C ALA A 181 -6.41 17.62 2.21
N PRO A 182 -7.09 16.58 1.69
CA PRO A 182 -8.20 15.95 2.39
C PRO A 182 -7.77 15.33 3.73
N LYS A 183 -8.69 15.28 4.67
CA LYS A 183 -8.50 14.67 5.99
C LYS A 183 -9.12 13.28 6.08
N SER A 184 -10.22 13.03 5.37
CA SER A 184 -10.89 11.72 5.35
C SER A 184 -10.12 10.72 4.50
N TYR A 185 -10.27 9.43 4.82
CA TYR A 185 -9.55 8.38 4.11
C TYR A 185 -9.88 8.38 2.61
N ILE A 186 -11.16 8.27 2.27
CA ILE A 186 -11.59 8.23 0.87
C ILE A 186 -11.32 9.56 0.16
N GLY A 187 -11.42 10.69 0.87
CA GLY A 187 -11.03 11.98 0.31
C GLY A 187 -9.57 12.00 -0.15
N LYS A 188 -8.68 11.39 0.64
CA LYS A 188 -7.26 11.26 0.27
C LYS A 188 -7.09 10.37 -0.97
N VAL A 189 -7.79 9.24 -1.02
CA VAL A 189 -7.74 8.33 -2.18
C VAL A 189 -8.28 9.02 -3.43
N ALA A 190 -9.40 9.73 -3.31
CA ALA A 190 -9.98 10.50 -4.42
C ALA A 190 -9.01 11.59 -4.91
N ALA A 191 -8.31 12.26 -4.00
CA ALA A 191 -7.30 13.26 -4.35
C ALA A 191 -6.12 12.65 -5.12
N LEU A 192 -5.69 11.44 -4.74
CA LEU A 192 -4.64 10.72 -5.45
C LEU A 192 -5.09 10.31 -6.86
N LEU A 193 -6.33 9.84 -6.98
CA LEU A 193 -6.89 9.52 -8.29
C LEU A 193 -7.05 10.78 -9.17
N TYR A 194 -7.39 11.92 -8.55
CA TYR A 194 -7.42 13.22 -9.22
C TYR A 194 -6.04 13.60 -9.77
N ALA A 195 -4.99 13.37 -8.99
CA ALA A 195 -3.61 13.60 -9.46
C ALA A 195 -3.29 12.75 -10.69
N ARG A 196 -3.77 11.50 -10.74
CA ARG A 196 -3.60 10.64 -11.90
C ARG A 196 -4.38 11.15 -13.11
N TYR A 197 -5.60 11.60 -12.89
CA TYR A 197 -6.40 12.24 -13.94
C TYR A 197 -5.66 13.45 -14.54
N GLN A 198 -5.12 14.31 -13.70
CA GLN A 198 -4.37 15.49 -14.14
C GLN A 198 -3.08 15.13 -14.89
N ALA A 199 -2.50 13.98 -14.61
CA ALA A 199 -1.29 13.50 -15.27
C ALA A 199 -1.54 12.94 -16.68
N GLY A 200 -2.80 12.89 -17.14
CA GLY A 200 -3.14 12.45 -18.51
C GLY A 200 -4.21 11.39 -18.60
N GLU A 201 -5.12 11.32 -17.63
CA GLU A 201 -6.24 10.37 -17.62
C GLU A 201 -5.81 8.92 -17.82
N LYS A 202 -4.74 8.52 -17.15
CA LYS A 202 -4.10 7.21 -17.31
C LYS A 202 -4.95 6.07 -16.72
N PRO A 203 -5.00 4.91 -17.37
CA PRO A 203 -5.81 3.80 -16.89
C PRO A 203 -5.27 3.21 -15.58
N VAL A 204 -6.16 2.72 -14.72
CA VAL A 204 -5.82 2.04 -13.46
C VAL A 204 -6.97 1.15 -13.00
N ALA A 205 -6.63 0.03 -12.37
CA ALA A 205 -7.59 -0.81 -11.67
C ALA A 205 -7.56 -0.47 -10.17
N MET A 206 -8.73 -0.13 -9.61
CA MET A 206 -8.93 0.17 -8.20
C MET A 206 -9.61 -1.04 -7.57
N VAL A 207 -8.87 -1.85 -6.81
CA VAL A 207 -9.30 -3.21 -6.43
C VAL A 207 -9.45 -3.33 -4.93
N SER A 208 -10.67 -3.45 -4.45
CA SER A 208 -10.90 -3.85 -3.06
C SER A 208 -10.59 -5.33 -2.89
N MET A 209 -9.74 -5.65 -1.93
CA MET A 209 -9.43 -7.03 -1.53
C MET A 209 -10.09 -7.38 -0.20
N ASP A 210 -10.93 -6.51 0.33
CA ASP A 210 -11.67 -6.78 1.56
C ASP A 210 -12.76 -7.83 1.33
N ASN A 211 -12.97 -8.66 2.34
CA ASN A 211 -13.97 -9.72 2.31
C ASN A 211 -15.34 -9.15 2.71
N CYS A 212 -15.92 -8.32 1.86
CA CYS A 212 -17.27 -7.80 2.04
C CYS A 212 -18.03 -7.86 0.70
N SER A 213 -19.36 -7.97 0.81
CA SER A 213 -20.25 -8.04 -0.36
C SER A 213 -20.13 -6.78 -1.21
N HIS A 214 -20.03 -6.95 -2.54
CA HIS A 214 -19.95 -5.84 -3.49
C HIS A 214 -18.85 -4.82 -3.15
N ASN A 215 -17.69 -5.33 -2.76
CA ASN A 215 -16.57 -4.51 -2.32
C ASN A 215 -16.11 -3.46 -3.35
N GLY A 216 -16.06 -3.83 -4.64
CA GLY A 216 -15.71 -2.91 -5.73
C GLY A 216 -16.73 -1.80 -5.89
N ASP A 217 -18.01 -2.11 -5.75
CA ASP A 217 -19.10 -1.13 -5.81
C ASP A 217 -19.03 -0.13 -4.65
N LYS A 218 -18.68 -0.59 -3.46
CA LYS A 218 -18.51 0.28 -2.27
C LYS A 218 -17.36 1.26 -2.47
N LEU A 219 -16.24 0.78 -2.97
CA LEU A 219 -15.09 1.63 -3.28
C LEU A 219 -15.43 2.66 -4.36
N TYR A 220 -16.06 2.21 -5.45
CA TYR A 220 -16.52 3.09 -6.51
C TYR A 220 -17.46 4.17 -5.99
N ALA A 221 -18.51 3.77 -5.27
CA ALA A 221 -19.52 4.71 -4.77
C ALA A 221 -18.91 5.79 -3.87
N ALA A 222 -17.98 5.42 -3.00
CA ALA A 222 -17.31 6.36 -2.13
C ALA A 222 -16.46 7.37 -2.90
N ILE A 223 -15.65 6.91 -3.85
CA ILE A 223 -14.81 7.79 -4.69
C ILE A 223 -15.68 8.66 -5.59
N ASN A 224 -16.71 8.08 -6.20
CA ASN A 224 -17.61 8.83 -7.09
C ASN A 224 -18.37 9.93 -6.35
N THR A 225 -18.74 9.70 -5.08
CA THR A 225 -19.36 10.74 -4.26
C THR A 225 -18.45 11.97 -4.13
N PHE A 226 -17.16 11.76 -3.90
CA PHE A 226 -16.19 12.87 -3.89
C PHE A 226 -16.07 13.55 -5.25
N ALA A 227 -16.03 12.78 -6.32
CA ALA A 227 -15.96 13.35 -7.68
C ALA A 227 -17.17 14.25 -7.97
N GLU A 228 -18.38 13.79 -7.61
CA GLU A 228 -19.61 14.58 -7.76
C GLU A 228 -19.62 15.84 -6.90
N LYS A 229 -19.27 15.73 -5.62
CA LYS A 229 -19.26 16.86 -4.69
C LYS A 229 -18.23 17.91 -5.07
N TRP A 230 -17.05 17.50 -5.47
CA TRP A 230 -16.02 18.43 -5.91
C TRP A 230 -16.41 19.14 -7.22
N GLU A 231 -17.08 18.47 -8.14
CA GLU A 231 -17.63 19.08 -9.35
C GLU A 231 -18.72 20.10 -9.00
N GLU A 232 -19.70 19.73 -8.18
CA GLU A 232 -20.78 20.61 -7.72
C GLU A 232 -20.22 21.89 -7.07
N ASN A 233 -19.18 21.75 -6.26
CA ASN A 233 -18.54 22.86 -5.56
C ASN A 233 -17.46 23.59 -6.41
N LYS A 234 -17.34 23.21 -7.67
CA LYS A 234 -16.38 23.82 -8.63
C LYS A 234 -14.91 23.73 -8.18
N LEU A 235 -14.58 22.67 -7.45
CA LEU A 235 -13.23 22.41 -6.94
C LEU A 235 -12.41 21.55 -7.91
N THR A 236 -13.09 20.81 -8.79
CA THR A 236 -12.51 20.07 -9.90
C THR A 236 -13.33 20.35 -11.16
N ASP A 237 -12.75 20.09 -12.33
CA ASP A 237 -13.48 20.15 -13.58
C ASP A 237 -14.37 18.90 -13.78
N ALA A 238 -15.27 18.96 -14.75
CA ALA A 238 -16.18 17.85 -15.07
C ALA A 238 -15.43 16.61 -15.59
N GLY A 239 -14.24 16.79 -16.10
CA GLY A 239 -13.42 15.70 -16.64
C GLY A 239 -13.02 14.67 -15.59
N PHE A 240 -12.83 15.06 -14.35
CA PHE A 240 -12.48 14.12 -13.28
C PHE A 240 -13.61 13.12 -13.02
N ARG A 241 -14.84 13.61 -12.88
CA ARG A 241 -16.00 12.73 -12.71
C ARG A 241 -16.18 11.78 -13.90
N ALA A 242 -16.02 12.30 -15.12
CA ALA A 242 -16.05 11.51 -16.34
C ALA A 242 -14.96 10.44 -16.34
N TYR A 243 -13.75 10.77 -15.88
CA TYR A 243 -12.63 9.83 -15.74
C TYR A 243 -12.95 8.69 -14.79
N VAL A 244 -13.45 9.00 -13.59
CA VAL A 244 -13.83 7.99 -12.58
C VAL A 244 -14.88 7.03 -13.12
N ASN A 245 -15.76 7.49 -14.00
CA ASN A 245 -16.87 6.72 -14.56
C ASN A 245 -16.56 6.11 -15.94
N CYS A 246 -15.35 6.29 -16.45
CA CYS A 246 -14.93 5.70 -17.71
C CYS A 246 -14.32 4.32 -17.46
N LYS A 247 -15.06 3.26 -17.77
CA LYS A 247 -14.64 1.86 -17.53
C LYS A 247 -13.39 1.43 -18.30
N GLU A 248 -13.04 2.14 -19.36
CA GLU A 248 -11.80 1.91 -20.11
C GLU A 248 -10.58 2.52 -19.39
N LYS A 249 -10.80 3.45 -18.47
CA LYS A 249 -9.73 4.15 -17.75
C LYS A 249 -9.66 3.75 -16.29
N VAL A 250 -10.77 3.71 -15.57
CA VAL A 250 -10.80 3.32 -14.17
C VAL A 250 -11.76 2.16 -13.96
N THR A 251 -11.24 1.04 -13.48
CA THR A 251 -12.05 -0.14 -13.18
C THR A 251 -12.13 -0.37 -11.67
N PHE A 252 -13.27 -0.89 -11.23
CA PHE A 252 -13.52 -1.25 -9.82
C PHE A 252 -14.01 -2.70 -9.78
N PRO A 253 -13.13 -3.67 -10.03
CA PRO A 253 -13.52 -5.08 -10.07
C PRO A 253 -13.89 -5.61 -8.68
N TRP A 254 -14.66 -6.67 -8.66
CA TRP A 254 -15.04 -7.38 -7.44
C TRP A 254 -15.37 -8.85 -7.70
#